data_b75840f831e9ffdd7568daa1dc20d256
#
_entry.id   b75840f831e9ffdd7568daa1dc20d256
#
_cell.length_a   1.000
_cell.length_b   1.000
_cell.length_c   1.000
_cell.angle_alpha   90.00
_cell.angle_beta   90.00
_cell.angle_gamma   90.00
#
_symmetry.space_group_name_H-M   'P 1'
#
loop_
_entity.id
_entity.type
_entity.pdbx_description
1 polymer ?
#
loop_
_entity_poly.entity_id
_entity_poly.type
_entity_poly.pdbx_seq_one_letter_code
_entity_poly.pdbx_strand_id
1 'polypeptide(L)'
;ETGKPISGVKFELFDKNKESIGTYITDSNGEIHLDKMFLGDATYYIEETENEGYIVTKGLQTVKTKWGKITYVELENKPIQGKVQIHKTAADNNAITGHLKGDGLKDARFTVYDSDGEKVTVLRTDSKGFAESDWLRYGKYTMKETTSPLYFLLSDETISFEIKKDGEIVEIERENKSTTLQTHVEKSGYQETMGGSVIRYDLYHIQNKSLVPLENFYLHESLPADAAYITRLFTGTFNQNLNYTIYYKTNKTGSFKVLRDNLFTNKVYEIDCTKGLMAGEYITDIKYEFGTVDVGFCEVERPFIYCKTYQNLPNGYQFTNRVEVGGMYEMQKVKAEDSFTTKIYAPVVSRGKLPKTGY
;
A
#
# COMPACT_ATOMS: atom_id res chain seq x y z
N GLU A 1 29.85 -15.39 25.58
CA GLU A 1 28.59 -16.15 25.57
C GLU A 1 28.56 -17.33 24.61
N THR A 2 29.37 -17.33 23.54
CA THR A 2 29.39 -18.44 22.55
C THR A 2 30.49 -19.46 22.81
N GLY A 3 31.49 -19.17 23.64
CA GLY A 3 32.68 -19.99 23.82
C GLY A 3 33.49 -20.20 22.53
N LYS A 4 33.23 -19.39 21.49
CA LYS A 4 33.95 -19.49 20.21
C LYS A 4 35.20 -18.63 20.24
N PRO A 5 36.32 -19.09 19.63
CA PRO A 5 37.53 -18.30 19.50
C PRO A 5 37.31 -17.03 18.67
N ILE A 6 38.03 -15.94 18.98
CA ILE A 6 37.94 -14.66 18.31
C ILE A 6 39.25 -14.40 17.57
N SER A 7 39.17 -14.32 16.23
CA SER A 7 40.28 -13.94 15.37
C SER A 7 40.47 -12.44 15.28
N GLY A 8 41.68 -11.95 15.02
CA GLY A 8 41.95 -10.53 14.73
C GLY A 8 42.07 -9.63 15.96
N VAL A 9 41.97 -10.18 17.17
CA VAL A 9 42.16 -9.43 18.41
C VAL A 9 43.65 -9.02 18.56
N LYS A 10 43.88 -7.73 18.77
CA LYS A 10 45.24 -7.19 18.95
C LYS A 10 45.62 -7.09 20.40
N PHE A 11 46.80 -7.61 20.72
CA PHE A 11 47.43 -7.55 22.03
C PHE A 11 48.79 -6.92 21.92
N GLU A 12 49.14 -6.07 22.89
CA GLU A 12 50.49 -5.59 23.12
C GLU A 12 51.09 -6.36 24.25
N LEU A 13 52.31 -6.85 24.03
CA LEU A 13 53.12 -7.59 25.01
C LEU A 13 54.23 -6.70 25.56
N PHE A 14 54.42 -6.75 26.89
CA PHE A 14 55.40 -5.94 27.60
C PHE A 14 56.31 -6.83 28.44
N ASP A 15 57.55 -6.37 28.61
CA ASP A 15 58.53 -6.99 29.52
C ASP A 15 58.22 -6.70 31.00
N LYS A 16 59.12 -7.16 31.91
CA LYS A 16 59.01 -6.94 33.36
C LYS A 16 59.06 -5.46 33.75
N ASN A 17 59.68 -4.61 32.94
CA ASN A 17 59.77 -3.17 33.14
C ASN A 17 58.63 -2.40 32.56
N LYS A 18 57.67 -3.11 31.92
CA LYS A 18 56.54 -2.58 31.15
C LYS A 18 56.98 -1.85 29.88
N GLU A 19 58.12 -2.25 29.29
CA GLU A 19 58.52 -1.81 27.96
C GLU A 19 57.90 -2.71 26.92
N SER A 20 57.36 -2.12 25.81
CA SER A 20 56.70 -2.88 24.75
C SER A 20 57.69 -3.80 24.03
N ILE A 21 57.34 -5.07 23.91
CA ILE A 21 58.08 -6.09 23.17
C ILE A 21 57.54 -6.21 21.75
N GLY A 22 56.23 -5.98 21.57
CA GLY A 22 55.57 -6.04 20.25
C GLY A 22 54.07 -6.24 20.33
N THR A 23 53.43 -6.08 19.18
CA THR A 23 51.99 -6.28 18.98
C THR A 23 51.75 -7.61 18.29
N TYR A 24 50.77 -8.36 18.76
CA TYR A 24 50.40 -9.68 18.28
C TYR A 24 48.91 -9.73 18.02
N ILE A 25 48.49 -10.54 17.05
CA ILE A 25 47.12 -10.67 16.61
C ILE A 25 46.69 -12.13 16.67
N THR A 26 45.48 -12.42 17.18
CA THR A 26 44.95 -13.77 17.22
C THR A 26 44.65 -14.29 15.80
N ASP A 27 45.00 -15.56 15.58
CA ASP A 27 44.74 -16.29 14.33
C ASP A 27 43.26 -16.72 14.19
N SER A 28 42.94 -17.55 13.18
CA SER A 28 41.59 -18.09 12.95
C SER A 28 41.07 -18.99 14.08
N ASN A 29 41.96 -19.50 14.95
CA ASN A 29 41.62 -20.27 16.13
C ASN A 29 41.52 -19.43 17.39
N GLY A 30 41.70 -18.08 17.28
CA GLY A 30 41.72 -17.16 18.41
C GLY A 30 42.99 -17.25 19.24
N GLU A 31 44.08 -17.75 18.67
CA GLU A 31 45.32 -18.05 19.41
C GLU A 31 46.50 -17.17 18.95
N ILE A 32 47.38 -16.88 19.86
CA ILE A 32 48.72 -16.26 19.63
C ILE A 32 49.76 -17.21 20.18
N HIS A 33 50.62 -17.74 19.30
CA HIS A 33 51.70 -18.60 19.66
C HIS A 33 53.04 -17.80 19.69
N LEU A 34 53.67 -17.75 20.85
CA LEU A 34 54.94 -17.07 21.07
C LEU A 34 56.06 -18.09 21.28
N ASP A 35 56.65 -18.55 20.18
CA ASP A 35 57.70 -19.56 20.19
C ASP A 35 59.09 -18.96 20.39
N LYS A 36 59.95 -19.63 21.17
CA LYS A 36 61.42 -19.46 21.26
C LYS A 36 61.96 -18.12 21.80
N MET A 37 61.19 -17.06 21.86
CA MET A 37 61.68 -15.74 22.32
C MET A 37 61.58 -15.57 23.84
N PHE A 38 60.81 -16.41 24.54
CA PHE A 38 60.47 -16.25 25.97
C PHE A 38 60.86 -17.49 26.75
N LEU A 39 62.16 -17.83 26.67
CA LEU A 39 62.74 -18.97 27.36
C LEU A 39 63.17 -18.57 28.76
N GLY A 40 62.58 -19.09 29.82
CA GLY A 40 62.98 -18.94 31.18
C GLY A 40 61.90 -18.49 32.16
N ASP A 41 62.22 -18.41 33.41
CA ASP A 41 61.37 -17.87 34.47
C ASP A 41 61.34 -16.35 34.36
N ALA A 42 60.24 -15.79 33.88
CA ALA A 42 60.08 -14.35 33.67
C ALA A 42 58.63 -13.88 33.90
N THR A 43 58.51 -12.59 34.10
CA THR A 43 57.18 -11.94 34.18
C THR A 43 57.00 -11.03 32.98
N TYR A 44 55.90 -11.18 32.29
CA TYR A 44 55.45 -10.36 31.19
C TYR A 44 54.08 -9.76 31.52
N TYR A 45 53.70 -8.75 30.76
CA TYR A 45 52.35 -8.19 30.82
C TYR A 45 51.77 -8.18 29.42
N ILE A 46 50.45 -8.42 29.33
CA ILE A 46 49.70 -8.38 28.09
C ILE A 46 48.51 -7.45 28.26
N GLU A 47 48.25 -6.64 27.26
CA GLU A 47 47.06 -5.76 27.20
C GLU A 47 46.38 -5.92 25.86
N GLU A 48 45.07 -6.03 25.87
CA GLU A 48 44.25 -5.98 24.67
C GLU A 48 44.15 -4.52 24.20
N THR A 49 44.49 -4.26 22.93
CA THR A 49 44.51 -2.90 22.37
C THR A 49 43.38 -2.62 21.40
N GLU A 50 42.94 -3.64 20.68
CA GLU A 50 41.88 -3.52 19.68
C GLU A 50 41.15 -4.83 19.49
N ASN A 51 39.79 -4.75 19.41
CA ASN A 51 38.93 -5.89 19.15
C ASN A 51 37.65 -5.40 18.52
N GLU A 52 37.50 -5.55 17.22
CA GLU A 52 36.32 -5.09 16.47
C GLU A 52 35.07 -5.84 16.91
N GLY A 53 34.03 -5.10 17.28
CA GLY A 53 32.73 -5.67 17.69
C GLY A 53 32.70 -6.22 19.12
N TYR A 54 33.78 -6.05 19.89
CA TYR A 54 33.86 -6.48 21.29
C TYR A 54 34.36 -5.37 22.19
N ILE A 55 34.04 -5.48 23.47
CA ILE A 55 34.53 -4.57 24.50
C ILE A 55 35.98 -4.94 24.82
N VAL A 56 36.90 -4.03 24.54
CA VAL A 56 38.32 -4.20 24.85
C VAL A 56 38.52 -4.26 26.38
N THR A 57 39.16 -5.33 26.86
CA THR A 57 39.53 -5.47 28.26
C THR A 57 40.77 -4.65 28.55
N LYS A 58 40.57 -3.49 29.20
CA LYS A 58 41.66 -2.58 29.55
C LYS A 58 42.45 -3.08 30.76
N GLY A 59 43.77 -2.82 30.73
CA GLY A 59 44.69 -3.06 31.84
C GLY A 59 45.61 -4.23 31.62
N LEU A 60 46.83 -4.05 32.14
CA LEU A 60 47.92 -5.03 32.04
C LEU A 60 47.59 -6.31 32.81
N GLN A 61 47.53 -7.43 32.09
CA GLN A 61 47.39 -8.78 32.66
C GLN A 61 48.77 -9.38 32.86
N THR A 62 49.05 -9.92 34.06
CA THR A 62 50.35 -10.49 34.38
C THR A 62 50.49 -11.93 33.88
N VAL A 63 51.53 -12.19 33.13
CA VAL A 63 51.86 -13.54 32.63
C VAL A 63 53.20 -13.98 33.23
N LYS A 64 53.24 -15.12 33.91
CA LYS A 64 54.46 -15.69 34.49
C LYS A 64 54.84 -16.95 33.73
N THR A 65 55.97 -16.92 33.08
CA THR A 65 56.55 -18.08 32.39
C THR A 65 57.46 -18.90 33.30
N LYS A 66 57.63 -20.20 33.00
CA LYS A 66 58.56 -21.10 33.68
C LYS A 66 59.39 -21.87 32.65
N TRP A 67 60.64 -22.08 32.93
CA TRP A 67 61.52 -22.86 32.09
C TRP A 67 60.94 -24.23 31.73
N GLY A 68 60.95 -24.58 30.45
CA GLY A 68 60.49 -25.85 29.93
C GLY A 68 59.00 -26.12 30.05
N LYS A 69 58.18 -25.07 30.32
CA LYS A 69 56.72 -25.21 30.38
C LYS A 69 56.05 -24.24 29.44
N ILE A 70 54.91 -24.65 28.85
CA ILE A 70 54.00 -23.77 28.13
C ILE A 70 53.11 -23.07 29.16
N THR A 71 52.97 -21.76 29.05
CA THR A 71 52.03 -20.97 29.84
C THR A 71 50.84 -20.58 28.93
N TYR A 72 49.65 -20.91 29.37
CA TYR A 72 48.42 -20.52 28.69
C TYR A 72 47.79 -19.33 29.39
N VAL A 73 47.28 -18.40 28.60
CA VAL A 73 46.51 -17.25 29.05
C VAL A 73 45.20 -17.23 28.25
N GLU A 74 44.09 -17.31 28.94
CA GLU A 74 42.75 -17.20 28.33
C GLU A 74 42.12 -15.88 28.72
N LEU A 75 41.58 -15.18 27.71
CA LEU A 75 40.88 -13.91 27.87
C LEU A 75 39.53 -13.98 27.20
N GLU A 76 38.50 -13.59 27.91
CA GLU A 76 37.14 -13.57 27.41
C GLU A 76 36.71 -12.13 27.04
N ASN A 77 36.06 -11.98 25.90
CA ASN A 77 35.57 -10.70 25.44
C ASN A 77 34.03 -10.67 25.37
N LYS A 78 33.48 -9.56 25.83
CA LYS A 78 32.07 -9.25 25.73
C LYS A 78 31.76 -8.61 24.38
N PRO A 79 30.77 -9.09 23.63
CA PRO A 79 30.38 -8.43 22.40
C PRO A 79 29.76 -7.05 22.68
N ILE A 80 30.06 -6.09 21.84
CA ILE A 80 29.31 -4.82 21.76
C ILE A 80 27.89 -5.13 21.25
N GLN A 81 26.91 -4.64 21.98
CA GLN A 81 25.50 -4.79 21.64
C GLN A 81 24.76 -3.48 21.87
N GLY A 82 23.77 -3.21 21.01
CA GLY A 82 22.88 -2.05 21.11
C GLY A 82 21.48 -2.41 20.65
N LYS A 83 20.60 -1.44 20.67
CA LYS A 83 19.21 -1.59 20.22
C LYS A 83 18.87 -0.52 19.20
N VAL A 84 17.89 -0.81 18.37
CA VAL A 84 17.20 0.20 17.56
C VAL A 84 15.79 0.39 18.12
N GLN A 85 15.39 1.65 18.27
CA GLN A 85 14.04 2.05 18.65
C GLN A 85 13.45 2.88 17.50
N ILE A 86 12.23 2.56 17.09
CA ILE A 86 11.49 3.35 16.12
C ILE A 86 10.26 3.99 16.77
N HIS A 87 10.04 5.27 16.45
CA HIS A 87 8.81 5.99 16.74
C HIS A 87 8.09 6.31 15.42
N LYS A 88 6.92 5.72 15.24
CA LYS A 88 6.09 5.85 14.04
C LYS A 88 4.91 6.75 14.32
N THR A 89 4.76 7.83 13.52
CA THR A 89 3.71 8.84 13.72
C THR A 89 2.95 9.15 12.44
N ALA A 90 1.80 9.82 12.57
CA ALA A 90 1.00 10.33 11.47
C ALA A 90 1.61 11.60 10.89
N ALA A 91 1.86 11.65 9.57
CA ALA A 91 2.39 12.82 8.86
C ALA A 91 1.34 13.92 8.67
N ASP A 92 0.07 13.56 8.74
CA ASP A 92 -1.11 14.42 8.54
C ASP A 92 -2.32 13.91 9.32
N ASN A 93 -3.43 14.65 9.24
CA ASN A 93 -4.69 14.25 9.87
C ASN A 93 -5.38 13.20 9.01
N ASN A 94 -5.74 12.05 9.61
CA ASN A 94 -6.47 10.99 8.95
C ASN A 94 -7.97 11.08 9.26
N ALA A 95 -8.77 11.48 8.27
CA ALA A 95 -10.21 11.62 8.43
C ALA A 95 -10.97 10.28 8.65
N ILE A 96 -10.37 9.15 8.26
CA ILE A 96 -10.98 7.82 8.39
C ILE A 96 -10.81 7.29 9.82
N THR A 97 -9.59 7.41 10.36
CA THR A 97 -9.22 6.84 11.67
C THR A 97 -9.34 7.84 12.82
N GLY A 98 -9.39 9.14 12.52
CA GLY A 98 -9.40 10.23 13.50
C GLY A 98 -8.03 10.59 14.07
N HIS A 99 -6.93 9.98 13.61
CA HIS A 99 -5.59 10.38 14.03
C HIS A 99 -5.28 11.80 13.59
N LEU A 100 -4.64 12.56 14.46
CA LEU A 100 -4.08 13.88 14.16
C LEU A 100 -2.61 13.74 13.75
N LYS A 101 -2.09 14.73 13.06
CA LYS A 101 -0.66 14.83 12.77
C LYS A 101 0.16 14.72 14.05
N GLY A 102 1.16 13.84 14.06
CA GLY A 102 2.04 13.56 15.19
C GLY A 102 1.55 12.45 16.12
N ASP A 103 0.31 11.97 15.98
CA ASP A 103 -0.17 10.83 16.76
C ASP A 103 0.62 9.56 16.45
N GLY A 104 0.92 8.79 17.49
CA GLY A 104 1.62 7.52 17.36
C GLY A 104 0.80 6.47 16.60
N LEU A 105 1.45 5.76 15.67
CA LEU A 105 0.81 4.78 14.81
C LEU A 105 1.11 3.34 15.25
N LYS A 106 0.06 2.65 15.66
CA LYS A 106 0.10 1.24 16.07
C LYS A 106 0.17 0.30 14.88
N ASP A 107 0.79 -0.87 15.10
CA ASP A 107 0.80 -2.02 14.17
C ASP A 107 1.61 -1.84 12.90
N ALA A 108 2.41 -0.76 12.76
CA ALA A 108 3.45 -0.70 11.76
C ALA A 108 4.48 -1.81 11.98
N ARG A 109 4.90 -2.50 10.92
CA ARG A 109 5.93 -3.54 11.00
C ARG A 109 7.15 -3.15 10.22
N PHE A 110 8.30 -3.32 10.85
CA PHE A 110 9.61 -3.05 10.26
C PHE A 110 10.45 -4.31 10.30
N THR A 111 11.00 -4.72 9.18
CA THR A 111 11.96 -5.82 9.11
C THR A 111 13.37 -5.24 9.11
N VAL A 112 14.22 -5.72 10.02
CA VAL A 112 15.63 -5.35 10.15
C VAL A 112 16.48 -6.42 9.49
N TYR A 113 17.46 -5.98 8.71
CA TYR A 113 18.42 -6.82 7.98
C TYR A 113 19.83 -6.42 8.39
N ASP A 114 20.75 -7.38 8.42
CA ASP A 114 22.19 -7.15 8.61
C ASP A 114 22.89 -6.71 7.30
N SER A 115 24.22 -6.61 7.35
CA SER A 115 25.06 -6.22 6.21
C SER A 115 25.03 -7.23 5.06
N ASP A 116 24.70 -8.48 5.34
CA ASP A 116 24.64 -9.56 4.35
C ASP A 116 23.24 -9.66 3.71
N GLY A 117 22.30 -8.83 4.19
CA GLY A 117 20.91 -8.80 3.75
C GLY A 117 20.04 -9.88 4.40
N GLU A 118 20.56 -10.56 5.42
CA GLU A 118 19.81 -11.56 6.17
C GLU A 118 18.86 -10.89 7.17
N LYS A 119 17.68 -11.45 7.29
CA LYS A 119 16.65 -10.95 8.23
C LYS A 119 17.06 -11.24 9.67
N VAL A 120 17.20 -10.19 10.47
CA VAL A 120 17.57 -10.27 11.87
C VAL A 120 16.35 -10.30 12.80
N THR A 121 15.43 -9.36 12.63
CA THR A 121 14.23 -9.23 13.48
C THR A 121 13.10 -8.47 12.79
N VAL A 122 11.90 -8.51 13.40
CA VAL A 122 10.76 -7.70 12.99
C VAL A 122 10.26 -6.91 14.18
N LEU A 123 10.17 -5.60 14.03
CA LEU A 123 9.60 -4.69 15.01
C LEU A 123 8.13 -4.45 14.69
N ARG A 124 7.29 -4.31 15.73
CA ARG A 124 5.87 -3.94 15.59
C ARG A 124 5.57 -2.83 16.56
N THR A 125 5.06 -1.70 16.07
CA THR A 125 4.76 -0.54 16.91
C THR A 125 3.56 -0.77 17.81
N ASP A 126 3.66 -0.27 19.03
CA ASP A 126 2.60 -0.26 20.05
C ASP A 126 1.57 0.85 19.80
N SER A 127 0.64 1.03 20.75
CA SER A 127 -0.41 2.06 20.67
C SER A 127 0.10 3.50 20.72
N LYS A 128 1.37 3.71 21.09
CA LYS A 128 2.02 5.02 21.09
C LYS A 128 2.95 5.21 19.89
N GLY A 129 3.01 4.23 18.99
CA GLY A 129 3.89 4.25 17.82
C GLY A 129 5.32 3.80 18.08
N PHE A 130 5.65 3.24 19.24
CA PHE A 130 6.99 2.78 19.56
C PHE A 130 7.18 1.29 19.32
N ALA A 131 8.38 0.93 18.84
CA ALA A 131 8.87 -0.44 18.85
C ALA A 131 10.40 -0.44 19.09
N GLU A 132 10.88 -1.47 19.80
CA GLU A 132 12.29 -1.63 20.14
C GLU A 132 12.76 -3.03 19.78
N SER A 133 14.00 -3.17 19.32
CA SER A 133 14.61 -4.47 19.04
C SER A 133 15.12 -5.16 20.31
N ASP A 134 15.33 -6.47 20.21
CA ASP A 134 16.28 -7.15 21.07
C ASP A 134 17.70 -6.61 20.85
N TRP A 135 18.67 -7.06 21.66
CA TRP A 135 20.07 -6.68 21.53
C TRP A 135 20.65 -7.12 20.18
N LEU A 136 21.07 -6.15 19.37
CA LEU A 136 21.77 -6.33 18.10
C LEU A 136 23.27 -6.27 18.35
N ARG A 137 24.04 -7.05 17.60
CA ARG A 137 25.51 -7.03 17.62
C ARG A 137 26.06 -5.74 17.01
N TYR A 138 27.32 -5.43 17.31
CA TYR A 138 28.07 -4.44 16.53
C TYR A 138 27.94 -4.71 15.04
N GLY A 139 27.66 -3.67 14.24
CA GLY A 139 27.56 -3.78 12.80
C GLY A 139 26.59 -2.80 12.15
N LYS A 140 26.49 -2.89 10.83
CA LYS A 140 25.59 -2.09 10.00
C LYS A 140 24.32 -2.87 9.71
N TYR A 141 23.21 -2.14 9.73
CA TYR A 141 21.88 -2.68 9.52
C TYR A 141 21.06 -1.82 8.56
N THR A 142 20.11 -2.44 7.92
CA THR A 142 19.06 -1.74 7.21
C THR A 142 17.69 -2.15 7.75
N MET A 143 16.72 -1.26 7.67
CA MET A 143 15.35 -1.49 8.11
C MET A 143 14.37 -0.98 7.06
N LYS A 144 13.31 -1.76 6.80
CA LYS A 144 12.21 -1.38 5.88
C LYS A 144 10.87 -1.58 6.56
N GLU A 145 9.95 -0.64 6.31
CA GLU A 145 8.56 -0.86 6.65
C GLU A 145 7.98 -1.95 5.72
N THR A 146 7.42 -3.01 6.30
CA THR A 146 6.83 -4.14 5.57
C THR A 146 5.32 -4.23 5.71
N THR A 147 4.75 -3.49 6.66
CA THR A 147 3.31 -3.33 6.84
C THR A 147 3.05 -1.94 7.41
N SER A 148 2.25 -1.14 6.71
CA SER A 148 1.79 0.15 7.23
C SER A 148 0.64 -0.04 8.22
N PRO A 149 0.42 0.92 9.13
CA PRO A 149 -0.83 1.01 9.89
C PRO A 149 -2.04 1.11 8.98
N LEU A 150 -3.19 0.61 9.44
CA LEU A 150 -4.42 0.62 8.66
C LEU A 150 -4.83 2.05 8.27
N TYR A 151 -5.17 2.25 6.99
CA TYR A 151 -5.49 3.53 6.36
C TYR A 151 -4.34 4.55 6.31
N PHE A 152 -3.10 4.07 6.38
CA PHE A 152 -1.90 4.84 6.09
C PHE A 152 -1.13 4.21 4.93
N LEU A 153 -0.40 5.04 4.17
CA LEU A 153 0.40 4.59 3.03
C LEU A 153 1.67 3.89 3.52
N LEU A 154 2.01 2.77 2.91
CA LEU A 154 3.28 2.09 3.16
C LEU A 154 4.44 2.97 2.65
N SER A 155 5.49 3.10 3.47
CA SER A 155 6.74 3.72 3.04
C SER A 155 7.65 2.69 2.37
N ASP A 156 8.21 3.01 1.21
CA ASP A 156 9.20 2.22 0.48
C ASP A 156 10.65 2.56 0.87
N GLU A 157 10.83 3.48 1.81
CA GLU A 157 12.14 3.95 2.26
C GLU A 157 12.93 2.84 2.95
N THR A 158 14.22 2.74 2.60
CA THR A 158 15.18 1.90 3.31
C THR A 158 15.98 2.77 4.29
N ILE A 159 15.90 2.44 5.57
CA ILE A 159 16.55 3.15 6.66
C ILE A 159 17.85 2.41 7.00
N SER A 160 18.98 3.10 7.00
CA SER A 160 20.27 2.54 7.42
C SER A 160 20.63 3.03 8.82
N PHE A 161 21.16 2.15 9.66
CA PHE A 161 21.68 2.48 10.98
C PHE A 161 22.84 1.57 11.34
N GLU A 162 23.56 1.88 12.43
CA GLU A 162 24.74 1.15 12.85
C GLU A 162 24.81 1.07 14.38
N ILE A 163 25.18 -0.07 14.91
CA ILE A 163 25.48 -0.29 16.33
C ILE A 163 27.01 -0.22 16.49
N LYS A 164 27.49 0.77 17.24
CA LYS A 164 28.92 1.04 17.44
C LYS A 164 29.41 0.92 18.89
N LYS A 165 28.51 1.16 19.83
CA LYS A 165 28.85 1.24 21.25
C LYS A 165 27.98 0.29 22.05
N ASP A 166 28.59 -0.28 23.09
CA ASP A 166 27.85 -1.15 24.02
C ASP A 166 26.79 -0.36 24.78
N GLY A 167 25.55 -0.89 24.80
CA GLY A 167 24.39 -0.29 25.44
C GLY A 167 23.75 0.87 24.67
N GLU A 168 24.19 1.17 23.43
CA GLU A 168 23.59 2.26 22.66
C GLU A 168 22.17 1.93 22.22
N ILE A 169 21.31 2.95 22.17
CA ILE A 169 19.97 2.89 21.58
C ILE A 169 19.97 3.86 20.39
N VAL A 170 19.78 3.32 19.20
CA VAL A 170 19.62 4.12 17.97
C VAL A 170 18.15 4.47 17.81
N GLU A 171 17.81 5.74 18.02
CA GLU A 171 16.44 6.24 17.89
C GLU A 171 16.16 6.69 16.44
N ILE A 172 15.03 6.25 15.89
CA ILE A 172 14.60 6.54 14.52
C ILE A 172 13.14 7.02 14.56
N GLU A 173 12.89 8.18 13.97
CA GLU A 173 11.53 8.71 13.80
C GLU A 173 11.10 8.57 12.34
N ARG A 174 9.87 8.12 12.10
CA ARG A 174 9.27 7.99 10.77
C ARG A 174 7.78 8.28 10.81
N GLU A 175 7.32 8.90 9.73
CA GLU A 175 5.92 9.26 9.56
C GLU A 175 5.30 8.50 8.40
N ASN A 176 3.97 8.23 8.46
CA ASN A 176 3.19 7.79 7.31
C ASN A 176 2.09 8.79 6.98
N LYS A 177 1.88 9.00 5.67
CA LYS A 177 0.76 9.79 5.16
C LYS A 177 -0.53 8.99 5.21
N SER A 178 -1.63 9.67 5.45
CA SER A 178 -2.96 9.09 5.40
C SER A 178 -3.34 8.61 4.00
N THR A 179 -4.08 7.53 3.94
CA THR A 179 -4.77 7.11 2.71
C THR A 179 -5.94 8.04 2.43
N THR A 180 -6.08 8.45 1.17
CA THR A 180 -7.27 9.16 0.67
C THR A 180 -8.11 8.19 -0.15
N LEU A 181 -9.40 8.08 0.19
CA LEU A 181 -10.38 7.29 -0.55
C LEU A 181 -11.28 8.25 -1.33
N GLN A 182 -11.26 8.16 -2.65
CA GLN A 182 -12.06 9.00 -3.53
C GLN A 182 -12.32 8.29 -4.85
N THR A 183 -13.58 8.35 -5.31
CA THR A 183 -13.99 7.98 -6.67
C THR A 183 -14.55 9.21 -7.37
N HIS A 184 -14.68 9.15 -8.69
CA HIS A 184 -15.26 10.23 -9.47
C HIS A 184 -16.00 9.67 -10.68
N VAL A 185 -17.13 10.30 -11.04
CA VAL A 185 -17.90 10.03 -12.25
C VAL A 185 -18.65 11.28 -12.65
N GLU A 186 -18.83 11.49 -13.94
CA GLU A 186 -19.64 12.55 -14.50
C GLU A 186 -20.58 11.99 -15.59
N LYS A 187 -21.68 12.70 -15.84
CA LYS A 187 -22.72 12.29 -16.76
C LYS A 187 -23.22 13.46 -17.60
N SER A 188 -23.51 13.18 -18.88
CA SER A 188 -24.19 14.13 -19.75
C SER A 188 -25.29 13.46 -20.58
N GLY A 189 -26.18 14.26 -21.15
CA GLY A 189 -27.30 13.78 -21.94
C GLY A 189 -28.05 14.91 -22.66
N TYR A 190 -29.28 14.63 -23.07
CA TYR A 190 -30.14 15.61 -23.71
C TYR A 190 -31.02 16.33 -22.68
N GLN A 191 -30.97 17.66 -22.64
CA GLN A 191 -31.79 18.46 -21.74
C GLN A 191 -33.30 18.33 -22.03
N GLU A 192 -33.68 18.23 -23.31
CA GLU A 192 -35.05 18.07 -23.73
C GLU A 192 -35.21 17.02 -24.87
N THR A 193 -36.30 16.28 -24.87
CA THR A 193 -36.60 15.29 -25.88
C THR A 193 -38.12 15.07 -26.01
N MET A 194 -38.56 14.41 -27.10
CA MET A 194 -39.96 14.02 -27.26
C MET A 194 -40.22 12.64 -26.65
N GLY A 195 -41.48 12.38 -26.25
CA GLY A 195 -41.92 11.04 -25.88
C GLY A 195 -41.72 10.06 -27.04
N GLY A 196 -41.25 8.83 -26.75
CA GLY A 196 -40.95 7.78 -27.73
C GLY A 196 -39.61 7.94 -28.45
N SER A 197 -38.83 8.99 -28.16
CA SER A 197 -37.53 9.22 -28.77
C SER A 197 -36.43 8.35 -28.18
N VAL A 198 -35.39 8.11 -28.99
CA VAL A 198 -34.13 7.52 -28.54
C VAL A 198 -33.17 8.65 -28.21
N ILE A 199 -32.65 8.62 -27.01
CA ILE A 199 -31.69 9.59 -26.47
C ILE A 199 -30.41 8.87 -26.02
N ARG A 200 -29.31 9.61 -25.91
CA ARG A 200 -28.02 9.09 -25.46
C ARG A 200 -27.60 9.77 -24.16
N TYR A 201 -27.04 8.99 -23.26
CA TYR A 201 -26.33 9.47 -22.10
C TYR A 201 -24.87 8.99 -22.17
N ASP A 202 -23.94 9.91 -21.98
CA ASP A 202 -22.51 9.64 -21.93
C ASP A 202 -22.04 9.63 -20.48
N LEU A 203 -21.12 8.71 -20.17
CA LEU A 203 -20.46 8.57 -18.87
C LEU A 203 -18.99 8.87 -19.03
N TYR A 204 -18.44 9.67 -18.14
CA TYR A 204 -17.02 10.04 -18.19
C TYR A 204 -16.46 10.33 -16.80
N HIS A 205 -15.14 10.45 -16.72
CA HIS A 205 -14.41 10.58 -15.45
C HIS A 205 -14.73 9.45 -14.46
N ILE A 206 -14.88 8.21 -14.99
CA ILE A 206 -15.06 6.99 -14.18
C ILE A 206 -13.72 6.63 -13.58
N GLN A 207 -13.45 7.06 -12.32
CA GLN A 207 -12.09 7.06 -11.78
C GLN A 207 -12.00 6.53 -10.36
N ASN A 208 -10.91 5.76 -10.11
CA ASN A 208 -10.35 5.61 -8.78
C ASN A 208 -9.33 6.74 -8.54
N LYS A 209 -9.71 7.74 -7.76
CA LYS A 209 -8.83 8.86 -7.31
C LYS A 209 -8.20 8.60 -5.94
N SER A 210 -8.43 7.43 -5.36
CA SER A 210 -7.80 7.04 -4.11
C SER A 210 -6.29 6.85 -4.29
N LEU A 211 -5.56 6.94 -3.19
CA LEU A 211 -4.12 6.63 -3.14
C LEU A 211 -3.84 5.13 -2.91
N VAL A 212 -4.88 4.30 -2.99
CA VAL A 212 -4.82 2.84 -2.82
C VAL A 212 -5.70 2.15 -3.86
N PRO A 213 -5.47 0.88 -4.20
CA PRO A 213 -6.39 0.07 -4.99
C PRO A 213 -7.76 -0.01 -4.30
N LEU A 214 -8.83 -0.11 -5.10
CA LEU A 214 -10.19 -0.31 -4.61
C LEU A 214 -10.70 -1.68 -5.03
N GLU A 215 -11.17 -2.45 -4.07
CA GLU A 215 -11.82 -3.73 -4.27
C GLU A 215 -13.31 -3.54 -4.60
N ASN A 216 -13.90 -4.53 -5.28
CA ASN A 216 -15.31 -4.53 -5.66
C ASN A 216 -15.73 -3.23 -6.37
N PHE A 217 -14.83 -2.70 -7.21
CA PHE A 217 -15.08 -1.48 -7.95
C PHE A 217 -16.19 -1.68 -8.99
N TYR A 218 -17.16 -0.76 -9.01
CA TYR A 218 -18.32 -0.86 -9.88
C TYR A 218 -18.71 0.49 -10.47
N LEU A 219 -19.42 0.42 -11.59
CA LEU A 219 -20.17 1.50 -12.21
C LEU A 219 -21.63 1.07 -12.30
N HIS A 220 -22.59 1.85 -11.79
CA HIS A 220 -24.01 1.56 -11.82
C HIS A 220 -24.78 2.72 -12.44
N GLU A 221 -25.44 2.42 -13.54
CA GLU A 221 -26.32 3.30 -14.30
C GLU A 221 -27.77 2.94 -13.99
N SER A 222 -28.63 3.95 -13.68
CA SER A 222 -30.03 3.70 -13.27
C SER A 222 -30.99 4.73 -13.86
N LEU A 223 -31.98 4.24 -14.57
CA LEU A 223 -33.10 5.01 -15.17
C LEU A 223 -34.39 4.79 -14.39
N PRO A 224 -35.25 5.82 -14.25
CA PRO A 224 -36.61 5.64 -13.75
C PRO A 224 -37.45 4.75 -14.68
N ALA A 225 -37.96 3.65 -14.13
CA ALA A 225 -38.71 2.63 -14.88
C ALA A 225 -40.01 3.13 -15.49
N ASP A 226 -40.52 4.26 -15.04
CA ASP A 226 -41.76 4.92 -15.54
C ASP A 226 -41.49 5.95 -16.65
N ALA A 227 -40.21 6.27 -16.93
CA ALA A 227 -39.85 7.31 -17.90
C ALA A 227 -39.16 6.77 -19.16
N ALA A 228 -38.18 5.88 -18.98
CA ALA A 228 -37.34 5.40 -20.07
C ALA A 228 -36.75 4.03 -19.78
N TYR A 229 -36.18 3.40 -20.79
CA TYR A 229 -35.45 2.13 -20.66
C TYR A 229 -34.25 2.08 -21.59
N ILE A 230 -33.25 1.29 -21.22
CA ILE A 230 -32.01 1.13 -21.97
C ILE A 230 -32.22 0.19 -23.13
N THR A 231 -31.86 0.62 -24.35
CA THR A 231 -31.98 -0.18 -25.58
C THR A 231 -30.65 -0.69 -26.09
N ARG A 232 -29.56 0.05 -25.85
CA ARG A 232 -28.20 -0.31 -26.30
C ARG A 232 -27.15 0.25 -25.37
N LEU A 233 -26.07 -0.51 -25.19
CA LEU A 233 -24.95 -0.16 -24.37
C LEU A 233 -23.66 -0.25 -25.16
N PHE A 234 -22.79 0.78 -25.06
CA PHE A 234 -21.39 0.78 -25.50
C PHE A 234 -20.51 0.86 -24.27
N THR A 235 -19.62 -0.12 -24.10
CA THR A 235 -18.93 -0.33 -22.82
C THR A 235 -17.77 0.61 -22.57
N GLY A 236 -17.24 1.27 -23.60
CA GLY A 236 -16.00 2.02 -23.50
C GLY A 236 -14.76 1.14 -23.30
N THR A 237 -13.62 1.77 -23.03
CA THR A 237 -12.37 1.13 -22.66
C THR A 237 -11.74 1.83 -21.45
N PHE A 238 -10.84 1.13 -20.73
CA PHE A 238 -10.19 1.64 -19.54
C PHE A 238 -8.67 1.42 -19.60
N ASN A 239 -7.92 2.20 -18.84
CA ASN A 239 -6.46 2.23 -18.87
C ASN A 239 -5.76 1.03 -18.19
N GLN A 240 -6.51 0.19 -17.45
CA GLN A 240 -6.01 -1.05 -16.86
C GLN A 240 -6.64 -2.24 -17.57
N ASN A 241 -5.86 -3.31 -17.76
CA ASN A 241 -6.33 -4.50 -18.47
C ASN A 241 -6.93 -5.51 -17.48
N LEU A 242 -8.25 -5.44 -17.32
CA LEU A 242 -9.03 -6.25 -16.38
C LEU A 242 -10.12 -7.04 -17.12
N ASN A 243 -10.56 -8.13 -16.49
CA ASN A 243 -11.82 -8.80 -16.81
C ASN A 243 -12.95 -8.21 -15.97
N TYR A 244 -14.13 -8.02 -16.59
CA TYR A 244 -15.29 -7.53 -15.87
C TYR A 244 -16.58 -8.19 -16.35
N THR A 245 -17.62 -8.06 -15.53
CA THR A 245 -18.97 -8.56 -15.81
C THR A 245 -19.95 -7.42 -15.79
N ILE A 246 -20.93 -7.45 -16.69
CA ILE A 246 -22.06 -6.51 -16.72
C ILE A 246 -23.31 -7.23 -16.26
N TYR A 247 -24.01 -6.61 -15.32
CA TYR A 247 -25.29 -7.03 -14.81
C TYR A 247 -26.39 -6.03 -15.20
N TYR A 248 -27.62 -6.49 -15.14
CA TYR A 248 -28.80 -5.65 -15.43
C TYR A 248 -29.95 -5.92 -14.46
N LYS A 249 -30.81 -4.93 -14.30
CA LYS A 249 -32.16 -5.06 -13.74
C LYS A 249 -33.19 -4.59 -14.75
N THR A 250 -34.44 -4.99 -14.56
CA THR A 250 -35.54 -4.59 -15.40
C THR A 250 -36.67 -3.93 -14.58
N ASN A 251 -37.61 -3.30 -15.27
CA ASN A 251 -38.81 -2.76 -14.66
C ASN A 251 -39.67 -3.83 -13.92
N LYS A 252 -39.38 -5.13 -14.10
CA LYS A 252 -40.11 -6.25 -13.47
C LYS A 252 -39.29 -6.99 -12.41
N THR A 253 -37.96 -6.79 -12.33
CA THR A 253 -37.09 -7.54 -11.45
C THR A 253 -36.28 -6.61 -10.52
N GLY A 254 -36.29 -6.88 -9.20
CA GLY A 254 -35.54 -6.13 -8.22
C GLY A 254 -34.09 -6.60 -8.04
N SER A 255 -33.69 -7.76 -8.61
CA SER A 255 -32.34 -8.34 -8.48
C SER A 255 -31.55 -8.22 -9.79
N PHE A 256 -30.25 -8.08 -9.66
CA PHE A 256 -29.34 -8.10 -10.80
C PHE A 256 -29.19 -9.50 -11.39
N LYS A 257 -29.17 -9.56 -12.74
CA LYS A 257 -28.87 -10.75 -13.55
C LYS A 257 -27.67 -10.43 -14.43
N VAL A 258 -26.88 -11.45 -14.81
CA VAL A 258 -25.77 -11.28 -15.75
C VAL A 258 -26.30 -10.93 -17.13
N LEU A 259 -25.83 -9.79 -17.67
CA LEU A 259 -26.06 -9.39 -19.05
C LEU A 259 -24.99 -9.94 -19.98
N ARG A 260 -23.73 -9.78 -19.56
CA ARG A 260 -22.56 -10.27 -20.28
C ARG A 260 -21.39 -10.45 -19.31
N ASP A 261 -20.69 -11.56 -19.40
CA ASP A 261 -19.49 -11.87 -18.62
C ASP A 261 -18.23 -11.97 -19.49
N ASN A 262 -17.09 -12.15 -18.84
CA ASN A 262 -15.78 -12.31 -19.50
C ASN A 262 -15.44 -11.21 -20.51
N LEU A 263 -15.80 -9.97 -20.19
CA LEU A 263 -15.45 -8.80 -20.96
C LEU A 263 -14.07 -8.27 -20.56
N PHE A 264 -13.35 -7.65 -21.50
CA PHE A 264 -12.04 -7.06 -21.27
C PHE A 264 -12.12 -5.53 -21.36
N THR A 265 -11.53 -4.84 -20.40
CA THR A 265 -11.54 -3.37 -20.32
C THR A 265 -10.83 -2.67 -21.48
N ASN A 266 -9.96 -3.36 -22.21
CA ASN A 266 -9.26 -2.84 -23.39
C ASN A 266 -10.03 -3.01 -24.72
N LYS A 267 -11.31 -3.41 -24.65
CA LYS A 267 -12.17 -3.59 -25.83
C LYS A 267 -13.52 -2.92 -25.64
N VAL A 268 -14.01 -2.29 -26.69
CA VAL A 268 -15.39 -1.79 -26.76
C VAL A 268 -16.32 -2.93 -27.19
N TYR A 269 -17.42 -3.07 -26.49
CA TYR A 269 -18.50 -3.99 -26.85
C TYR A 269 -19.78 -3.19 -27.05
N GLU A 270 -20.49 -3.48 -28.13
CA GLU A 270 -21.86 -3.03 -28.38
C GLU A 270 -22.82 -4.12 -27.94
N ILE A 271 -23.71 -3.81 -27.01
CA ILE A 271 -24.66 -4.77 -26.43
C ILE A 271 -26.09 -4.30 -26.70
N ASP A 272 -26.87 -5.15 -27.39
CA ASP A 272 -28.31 -4.95 -27.59
C ASP A 272 -29.05 -5.33 -26.31
N CYS A 273 -29.59 -4.34 -25.61
CA CYS A 273 -30.28 -4.47 -24.33
C CYS A 273 -31.77 -4.80 -24.48
N THR A 274 -32.26 -5.09 -25.70
CA THR A 274 -33.67 -5.44 -25.96
C THR A 274 -33.89 -6.94 -26.13
N LYS A 275 -32.81 -7.72 -26.30
CA LYS A 275 -32.89 -9.15 -26.57
C LYS A 275 -33.00 -9.99 -25.29
N GLY A 276 -33.66 -11.13 -25.38
CA GLY A 276 -33.76 -12.09 -24.26
C GLY A 276 -34.68 -11.68 -23.13
N LEU A 277 -35.47 -10.62 -23.30
CA LEU A 277 -36.44 -10.12 -22.34
C LEU A 277 -37.85 -10.63 -22.64
N MET A 278 -38.69 -10.75 -21.61
CA MET A 278 -40.10 -11.08 -21.77
C MET A 278 -40.90 -9.88 -22.31
N ALA A 279 -42.10 -10.13 -22.83
CA ALA A 279 -42.95 -9.06 -23.31
C ALA A 279 -43.26 -8.03 -22.21
N GLY A 280 -42.99 -6.74 -22.51
CA GLY A 280 -43.14 -5.62 -21.57
C GLY A 280 -42.12 -5.59 -20.47
N GLU A 281 -41.02 -6.35 -20.58
CA GLU A 281 -39.82 -6.26 -19.71
C GLU A 281 -38.80 -5.39 -20.41
N TYR A 282 -38.20 -4.45 -19.68
CA TYR A 282 -37.23 -3.49 -20.18
C TYR A 282 -36.10 -3.26 -19.17
N ILE A 283 -34.87 -3.15 -19.65
CA ILE A 283 -33.72 -2.88 -18.82
C ILE A 283 -33.74 -1.42 -18.31
N THR A 284 -33.68 -1.24 -17.01
CA THR A 284 -33.65 0.06 -16.33
C THR A 284 -32.29 0.35 -15.66
N ASP A 285 -31.57 -0.70 -15.32
CA ASP A 285 -30.28 -0.60 -14.62
C ASP A 285 -29.21 -1.43 -15.32
N ILE A 286 -28.01 -0.89 -15.39
CA ILE A 286 -26.80 -1.56 -15.87
C ILE A 286 -25.73 -1.40 -14.80
N LYS A 287 -25.08 -2.49 -14.39
CA LYS A 287 -23.98 -2.46 -13.43
C LYS A 287 -22.76 -3.18 -14.00
N TYR A 288 -21.62 -2.49 -14.06
CA TYR A 288 -20.32 -3.09 -14.31
C TYR A 288 -19.68 -3.49 -12.99
N GLU A 289 -19.10 -4.66 -12.91
CA GLU A 289 -18.27 -5.10 -11.79
C GLU A 289 -16.87 -5.42 -12.30
N PHE A 290 -15.89 -4.60 -11.90
CA PHE A 290 -14.49 -4.68 -12.36
C PHE A 290 -13.60 -5.50 -11.43
N GLY A 291 -14.08 -5.85 -10.22
CA GLY A 291 -13.24 -6.45 -9.19
C GLY A 291 -12.31 -5.42 -8.54
N THR A 292 -11.03 -5.72 -8.43
CA THR A 292 -10.02 -4.79 -7.90
C THR A 292 -9.47 -3.93 -9.02
N VAL A 293 -9.47 -2.61 -8.80
CA VAL A 293 -8.85 -1.62 -9.69
C VAL A 293 -7.71 -0.92 -8.97
N ASP A 294 -6.59 -0.71 -9.65
CA ASP A 294 -5.44 -0.01 -9.09
C ASP A 294 -5.65 1.51 -9.03
N VAL A 295 -4.72 2.18 -8.37
CA VAL A 295 -4.64 3.64 -8.32
C VAL A 295 -4.64 4.22 -9.74
N GLY A 296 -5.44 5.27 -9.96
CA GLY A 296 -5.52 5.94 -11.25
C GLY A 296 -6.30 5.18 -12.33
N PHE A 297 -7.06 4.13 -11.98
CA PHE A 297 -8.02 3.52 -12.91
C PHE A 297 -8.95 4.60 -13.48
N CYS A 298 -9.07 4.66 -14.81
CA CYS A 298 -9.97 5.59 -15.49
C CYS A 298 -10.36 5.08 -16.87
N GLU A 299 -11.47 5.61 -17.43
CA GLU A 299 -11.83 5.35 -18.82
C GLU A 299 -10.83 5.99 -19.79
N VAL A 300 -10.65 5.35 -20.95
CA VAL A 300 -9.94 5.85 -22.13
C VAL A 300 -10.94 6.23 -23.22
N GLU A 301 -11.84 5.31 -23.52
CA GLU A 301 -13.02 5.60 -24.37
C GLU A 301 -14.26 5.60 -23.48
N ARG A 302 -15.12 6.59 -23.68
CA ARG A 302 -16.31 6.80 -22.84
C ARG A 302 -17.36 5.72 -23.05
N PRO A 303 -17.86 5.09 -21.98
CA PRO A 303 -19.10 4.32 -22.05
C PRO A 303 -20.29 5.24 -22.31
N PHE A 304 -21.29 4.73 -23.02
CA PHE A 304 -22.56 5.44 -23.21
C PHE A 304 -23.71 4.46 -23.43
N ILE A 305 -24.93 4.93 -23.16
CA ILE A 305 -26.13 4.18 -23.34
C ILE A 305 -27.11 4.91 -24.29
N TYR A 306 -27.85 4.15 -25.10
CA TYR A 306 -29.05 4.62 -25.75
C TYR A 306 -30.26 4.19 -24.95
N CYS A 307 -31.15 5.14 -24.69
CA CYS A 307 -32.39 4.93 -23.95
C CYS A 307 -33.56 5.34 -24.81
N LYS A 308 -34.68 4.64 -24.66
CA LYS A 308 -35.97 5.01 -25.33
C LYS A 308 -36.94 5.49 -24.26
N THR A 309 -37.44 6.72 -24.43
CA THR A 309 -38.50 7.28 -23.58
C THR A 309 -39.85 6.65 -23.91
N TYR A 310 -40.77 6.60 -22.93
CA TYR A 310 -42.15 6.15 -23.24
C TYR A 310 -42.90 7.18 -24.07
N GLN A 311 -43.77 6.70 -24.96
CA GLN A 311 -44.50 7.50 -25.95
C GLN A 311 -45.42 8.55 -25.29
N ASN A 312 -46.09 8.17 -24.21
CA ASN A 312 -47.19 8.92 -23.61
C ASN A 312 -46.79 9.76 -22.39
N LEU A 313 -45.52 10.13 -22.30
CA LEU A 313 -45.09 11.03 -21.23
C LEU A 313 -45.66 12.44 -21.45
N PRO A 314 -46.19 13.10 -20.40
CA PRO A 314 -46.78 14.43 -20.52
C PRO A 314 -45.74 15.49 -20.84
N ASN A 315 -46.19 16.56 -21.55
CA ASN A 315 -45.37 17.72 -21.80
C ASN A 315 -44.88 18.35 -20.47
N GLY A 316 -43.59 18.65 -20.35
CA GLY A 316 -42.98 19.17 -19.16
C GLY A 316 -42.58 18.12 -18.10
N TYR A 317 -42.89 16.83 -18.34
CA TYR A 317 -42.43 15.77 -17.46
C TYR A 317 -40.91 15.73 -17.41
N GLN A 318 -40.35 15.63 -16.21
CA GLN A 318 -38.89 15.55 -15.98
C GLN A 318 -38.54 14.21 -15.36
N PHE A 319 -37.47 13.62 -15.81
CA PHE A 319 -36.89 12.42 -15.21
C PHE A 319 -35.38 12.51 -15.12
N THR A 320 -34.84 11.90 -14.09
CA THR A 320 -33.40 11.97 -13.79
C THR A 320 -32.75 10.60 -13.95
N ASN A 321 -31.82 10.50 -14.87
CA ASN A 321 -30.94 9.37 -15.02
C ASN A 321 -29.72 9.52 -14.09
N ARG A 322 -29.39 8.49 -13.30
CA ARG A 322 -28.33 8.52 -12.27
C ARG A 322 -27.22 7.56 -12.63
N VAL A 323 -26.01 7.93 -12.24
CA VAL A 323 -24.83 7.07 -12.27
C VAL A 323 -24.13 7.11 -10.91
N GLU A 324 -23.67 5.97 -10.48
CA GLU A 324 -22.86 5.81 -9.27
C GLU A 324 -21.61 4.99 -9.61
N VAL A 325 -20.46 5.38 -9.06
CA VAL A 325 -19.22 4.61 -9.08
C VAL A 325 -18.73 4.44 -7.67
N GLY A 326 -18.26 3.25 -7.32
CA GLY A 326 -17.79 2.99 -5.96
C GLY A 326 -16.91 1.77 -5.88
N GLY A 327 -16.34 1.57 -4.69
CA GLY A 327 -15.47 0.45 -4.35
C GLY A 327 -15.22 0.40 -2.85
N MET A 328 -14.28 -0.45 -2.46
CA MET A 328 -13.91 -0.65 -1.05
C MET A 328 -12.39 -0.67 -0.91
N TYR A 329 -11.91 -0.15 0.20
CA TYR A 329 -10.56 -0.40 0.69
C TYR A 329 -10.68 -0.89 2.13
N GLU A 330 -10.19 -2.09 2.38
CA GLU A 330 -10.43 -2.81 3.64
C GLU A 330 -11.95 -2.91 3.91
N MET A 331 -12.45 -2.35 5.00
CA MET A 331 -13.89 -2.32 5.31
C MET A 331 -14.54 -0.96 4.99
N GLN A 332 -13.79 0.01 4.45
CA GLN A 332 -14.26 1.36 4.16
C GLN A 332 -14.80 1.44 2.73
N LYS A 333 -16.07 1.80 2.60
CA LYS A 333 -16.70 2.04 1.29
C LYS A 333 -16.47 3.47 0.85
N VAL A 334 -16.26 3.65 -0.45
CA VAL A 334 -16.19 4.94 -1.12
C VAL A 334 -17.09 4.92 -2.35
N LYS A 335 -17.80 6.03 -2.61
CA LYS A 335 -18.61 6.19 -3.81
C LYS A 335 -18.71 7.65 -4.24
N ALA A 336 -18.98 7.87 -5.52
CA ALA A 336 -19.37 9.13 -6.12
C ALA A 336 -20.59 8.91 -7.01
N GLU A 337 -21.41 9.94 -7.13
CA GLU A 337 -22.64 9.92 -7.92
C GLU A 337 -22.71 11.16 -8.80
N ASP A 338 -23.34 11.02 -9.96
CA ASP A 338 -23.76 12.12 -10.80
C ASP A 338 -25.11 11.79 -11.46
N SER A 339 -25.77 12.81 -11.99
CA SER A 339 -27.08 12.62 -12.59
C SER A 339 -27.36 13.65 -13.67
N PHE A 340 -28.22 13.26 -14.62
CA PHE A 340 -28.68 14.15 -15.67
C PHE A 340 -30.19 14.14 -15.77
N THR A 341 -30.81 15.30 -15.73
CA THR A 341 -32.28 15.45 -15.85
C THR A 341 -32.69 15.82 -17.28
N THR A 342 -33.57 15.04 -17.85
CA THR A 342 -34.15 15.24 -19.18
C THR A 342 -35.62 15.64 -19.02
N LYS A 343 -36.04 16.66 -19.77
CA LYS A 343 -37.42 17.14 -19.83
C LYS A 343 -38.12 16.66 -21.12
N ILE A 344 -39.33 16.20 -20.98
CA ILE A 344 -40.16 15.84 -22.13
C ILE A 344 -40.79 17.10 -22.72
N TYR A 345 -40.60 17.26 -24.02
CA TYR A 345 -41.24 18.27 -24.85
C TYR A 345 -42.27 17.62 -25.75
N ALA A 346 -43.50 18.10 -25.75
CA ALA A 346 -44.53 17.73 -26.71
C ALA A 346 -44.84 18.92 -27.62
N PRO A 347 -44.62 18.82 -28.93
CA PRO A 347 -44.92 19.91 -29.83
C PRO A 347 -46.42 20.25 -29.74
N VAL A 348 -46.73 21.52 -29.56
CA VAL A 348 -48.10 22.00 -29.64
C VAL A 348 -48.56 21.89 -31.09
N VAL A 349 -49.36 20.88 -31.40
CA VAL A 349 -50.04 20.81 -32.69
C VAL A 349 -51.11 21.91 -32.69
N SER A 350 -50.79 23.09 -33.20
CA SER A 350 -51.80 24.09 -33.53
C SER A 350 -52.71 23.53 -34.64
N ARG A 351 -53.91 23.08 -34.29
CA ARG A 351 -54.92 22.82 -35.28
C ARG A 351 -55.24 24.15 -35.96
N GLY A 352 -54.54 24.44 -37.05
CA GLY A 352 -54.93 25.54 -37.93
C GLY A 352 -56.35 25.35 -38.33
N LYS A 353 -57.29 26.28 -38.05
CA LYS A 353 -58.55 26.31 -38.63
C LYS A 353 -58.31 26.48 -40.14
N LEU A 354 -58.76 25.51 -40.92
CA LEU A 354 -58.84 25.66 -42.38
C LEU A 354 -59.60 26.95 -42.69
N PRO A 355 -59.12 27.78 -43.62
CA PRO A 355 -59.93 28.92 -44.07
C PRO A 355 -61.29 28.45 -44.53
N LYS A 356 -62.34 29.07 -44.00
CA LYS A 356 -63.67 28.88 -44.57
C LYS A 356 -63.68 29.48 -45.98
N THR A 357 -63.68 28.65 -47.02
CA THR A 357 -64.02 29.07 -48.36
C THR A 357 -65.47 29.41 -48.34
N GLY A 358 -65.80 30.71 -48.27
CA GLY A 358 -67.18 31.20 -48.49
C GLY A 358 -67.46 31.26 -49.97
N TYR A 359 -68.60 30.79 -50.31
CA TYR A 359 -69.35 31.22 -51.46
C TYR A 359 -70.40 32.18 -50.99
#